data_cff7c52d28cb03bee62f22f9e281b3dc
#
_entry.id   cff7c52d28cb03bee62f22f9e281b3dc
#
_cell.length_a   1.000
_cell.length_b   1.000
_cell.length_c   1.000
_cell.angle_alpha   90.00
_cell.angle_beta   90.00
_cell.angle_gamma   90.00
#
_symmetry.space_group_name_H-M   'P 1'
#
loop_
_entity.id
_entity.type
_entity.pdbx_description
1 polymer ?
#
loop_
_entity_poly.entity_id
_entity_poly.type
_entity_poly.pdbx_seq_one_letter_code
_entity_poly.pdbx_strand_id
1 'polypeptide(L)'
;MLLQVAINGNPTQASAAFSAVYASALANGGSLSNIEPGILYFKKLHQVGNFVPVTAGPTTVQSGQTPIVIWWDYLLASEIQSAVPGFKIVIPTDGHYAAYYSQAISKTAPNPACARLWEEYLYSTTGQNLWLLGKARPIELSTMIANGTVNKTANAALPAAPAGGLNFPTQAQESAAEAKVAQQWSSVIG
;
A
#
# COMPACT_ATOMS: atom_id res chain seq x y z
N MET A 1 -27.33 5.92 3.43
CA MET A 1 -26.35 4.88 3.09
C MET A 1 -25.08 5.17 3.90
N LEU A 2 -24.69 4.26 4.78
CA LEU A 2 -23.47 4.42 5.56
C LEU A 2 -22.27 4.31 4.60
N LEU A 3 -21.33 5.25 4.66
CA LEU A 3 -20.08 5.18 3.90
C LEU A 3 -19.14 4.19 4.60
N GLN A 4 -19.17 2.95 4.16
CA GLN A 4 -18.41 1.87 4.76
C GLN A 4 -16.98 1.85 4.21
N VAL A 5 -16.02 1.81 5.13
CA VAL A 5 -14.58 1.74 4.86
C VAL A 5 -14.07 0.34 5.13
N ALA A 6 -13.31 -0.20 4.22
CA ALA A 6 -12.57 -1.44 4.41
C ALA A 6 -11.07 -1.25 4.17
N ILE A 7 -10.29 -2.11 4.81
CA ILE A 7 -8.87 -2.27 4.58
C ILE A 7 -8.60 -3.69 4.07
N ASN A 8 -7.45 -3.91 3.45
CA ASN A 8 -7.18 -5.21 2.82
C ASN A 8 -6.50 -6.18 3.78
N GLY A 9 -7.31 -6.79 4.66
CA GLY A 9 -6.90 -7.82 5.61
C GLY A 9 -6.83 -7.37 7.07
N ASN A 10 -6.27 -8.22 7.91
CA ASN A 10 -6.01 -7.93 9.32
C ASN A 10 -4.64 -7.24 9.46
N PRO A 11 -4.54 -6.04 10.05
CA PRO A 11 -3.27 -5.30 10.15
C PRO A 11 -2.21 -5.97 11.04
N THR A 12 -2.57 -6.98 11.83
CA THR A 12 -1.60 -7.80 12.57
C THR A 12 -0.95 -8.89 11.71
N GLN A 13 -1.43 -9.10 10.47
CA GLN A 13 -1.01 -10.21 9.59
C GLN A 13 -0.76 -9.77 8.15
N ALA A 14 -1.36 -8.67 7.71
CA ALA A 14 -1.29 -8.18 6.35
C ALA A 14 -0.65 -6.79 6.28
N SER A 15 0.47 -6.68 5.56
CA SER A 15 1.20 -5.42 5.39
C SER A 15 0.34 -4.30 4.77
N ALA A 16 -0.56 -4.64 3.85
CA ALA A 16 -1.47 -3.67 3.24
C ALA A 16 -2.44 -3.07 4.27
N ALA A 17 -3.00 -3.88 5.16
CA ALA A 17 -3.88 -3.42 6.23
C ALA A 17 -3.10 -2.64 7.31
N PHE A 18 -1.90 -3.09 7.66
CA PHE A 18 -1.00 -2.36 8.56
C PHE A 18 -0.66 -0.97 8.00
N SER A 19 -0.35 -0.88 6.72
CA SER A 19 -0.07 0.39 6.04
C SER A 19 -1.28 1.33 6.01
N ALA A 20 -2.50 0.79 5.93
CA ALA A 20 -3.72 1.60 6.05
C ALA A 20 -3.86 2.22 7.43
N VAL A 21 -3.52 1.49 8.51
CA VAL A 21 -3.50 2.04 9.87
C VAL A 21 -2.43 3.12 10.01
N TYR A 22 -1.26 2.89 9.41
CA TYR A 22 -0.16 3.85 9.42
C TYR A 22 -0.51 5.16 8.69
N ALA A 23 -1.05 5.04 7.48
CA ALA A 23 -1.51 6.21 6.71
C ALA A 23 -2.59 6.99 7.47
N SER A 24 -3.53 6.27 8.10
CA SER A 24 -4.56 6.90 8.94
C SER A 24 -3.96 7.58 10.17
N ALA A 25 -2.88 7.05 10.75
CA ALA A 25 -2.18 7.72 11.85
C ALA A 25 -1.59 9.06 11.39
N LEU A 26 -0.90 9.08 10.25
CA LEU A 26 -0.32 10.31 9.70
C LEU A 26 -1.39 11.38 9.47
N ALA A 27 -2.55 11.01 8.92
CA ALA A 27 -3.67 11.92 8.67
C ALA A 27 -4.35 12.43 9.97
N ASN A 28 -4.15 11.77 11.10
CA ASN A 28 -4.80 12.11 12.37
C ASN A 28 -3.82 12.61 13.45
N GLY A 29 -2.72 13.23 13.03
CA GLY A 29 -1.73 13.84 13.94
C GLY A 29 -0.73 12.85 14.53
N GLY A 30 -0.64 11.65 13.99
CA GLY A 30 0.42 10.70 14.27
C GLY A 30 1.73 11.02 13.53
N SER A 31 2.66 10.09 13.59
CA SER A 31 3.95 10.21 12.91
C SER A 31 4.53 8.83 12.61
N LEU A 32 5.67 8.76 11.93
CA LEU A 32 6.39 7.50 11.71
C LEU A 32 6.82 6.80 13.03
N SER A 33 6.81 7.51 14.16
CA SER A 33 7.08 6.95 15.49
C SER A 33 5.82 6.81 16.36
N ASN A 34 4.65 7.19 15.87
CA ASN A 34 3.39 7.15 16.62
C ASN A 34 2.20 6.73 15.75
N ILE A 35 1.91 5.42 15.74
CA ILE A 35 0.78 4.82 14.99
C ILE A 35 -0.56 4.91 15.75
N GLU A 36 -0.56 5.26 17.04
CA GLU A 36 -1.76 5.24 17.89
C GLU A 36 -2.96 6.02 17.33
N PRO A 37 -2.81 7.24 16.78
CA PRO A 37 -3.94 7.96 16.20
C PRO A 37 -4.66 7.19 15.08
N GLY A 38 -3.93 6.35 14.32
CA GLY A 38 -4.53 5.48 13.31
C GLY A 38 -5.37 4.35 13.91
N ILE A 39 -4.90 3.73 14.99
CA ILE A 39 -5.66 2.71 15.72
C ILE A 39 -6.95 3.33 16.28
N LEU A 40 -6.85 4.51 16.90
CA LEU A 40 -8.00 5.24 17.44
C LEU A 40 -8.99 5.69 16.35
N TYR A 41 -8.49 6.05 15.16
CA TYR A 41 -9.34 6.36 14.01
C TYR A 41 -10.21 5.16 13.61
N PHE A 42 -9.63 3.97 13.48
CA PHE A 42 -10.40 2.76 13.16
C PHE A 42 -11.33 2.34 14.29
N LYS A 43 -10.94 2.55 15.56
CA LYS A 43 -11.83 2.38 16.70
C LYS A 43 -13.10 3.23 16.55
N LYS A 44 -12.93 4.51 16.24
CA LYS A 44 -14.05 5.43 16.03
C LYS A 44 -14.91 5.00 14.83
N LEU A 45 -14.29 4.62 13.72
CA LEU A 45 -15.03 4.12 12.54
C LEU A 45 -15.85 2.87 12.88
N HIS A 46 -15.28 1.95 13.66
CA HIS A 46 -15.99 0.74 14.10
C HIS A 46 -17.17 1.09 15.01
N GLN A 47 -16.97 1.93 16.01
CA GLN A 47 -18.01 2.37 16.95
C GLN A 47 -19.23 3.02 16.26
N VAL A 48 -19.01 3.75 15.16
CA VAL A 48 -20.12 4.37 14.40
C VAL A 48 -20.64 3.48 13.26
N GLY A 49 -20.19 2.22 13.16
CA GLY A 49 -20.64 1.25 12.17
C GLY A 49 -20.14 1.49 10.74
N ASN A 50 -19.11 2.32 10.58
CA ASN A 50 -18.56 2.66 9.26
C ASN A 50 -17.31 1.84 8.87
N PHE A 51 -16.77 1.02 9.76
CA PHE A 51 -15.70 0.09 9.43
C PHE A 51 -16.25 -1.31 9.16
N VAL A 52 -15.90 -1.87 8.01
CA VAL A 52 -16.28 -3.23 7.61
C VAL A 52 -15.04 -4.11 7.67
N PRO A 53 -14.96 -5.08 8.61
CA PRO A 53 -13.80 -5.95 8.78
C PRO A 53 -13.82 -7.11 7.76
N VAL A 54 -13.87 -6.77 6.47
CA VAL A 54 -13.81 -7.73 5.35
C VAL A 54 -12.67 -7.33 4.43
N THR A 55 -12.04 -8.31 3.82
CA THR A 55 -11.05 -8.06 2.78
C THR A 55 -11.74 -7.46 1.55
N ALA A 56 -11.39 -6.21 1.24
CA ALA A 56 -11.96 -5.53 0.08
C ALA A 56 -11.45 -6.14 -1.24
N GLY A 57 -12.33 -6.14 -2.23
CA GLY A 57 -12.01 -6.60 -3.57
C GLY A 57 -13.06 -6.12 -4.59
N PRO A 58 -12.89 -6.42 -5.89
CA PRO A 58 -13.82 -5.98 -6.91
C PRO A 58 -15.30 -6.28 -6.60
N THR A 59 -15.57 -7.48 -6.12
CA THR A 59 -16.95 -7.93 -5.79
C THR A 59 -17.57 -7.12 -4.66
N THR A 60 -16.83 -6.83 -3.59
CA THR A 60 -17.34 -6.06 -2.45
C THR A 60 -17.53 -4.58 -2.79
N VAL A 61 -16.72 -4.06 -3.71
CA VAL A 61 -16.88 -2.70 -4.23
C VAL A 61 -18.08 -2.62 -5.17
N GLN A 62 -18.25 -3.57 -6.10
CA GLN A 62 -19.37 -3.62 -7.04
C GLN A 62 -20.71 -3.78 -6.33
N SER A 63 -20.76 -4.58 -5.27
CA SER A 63 -21.99 -4.76 -4.46
C SER A 63 -22.31 -3.56 -3.57
N GLY A 64 -21.38 -2.59 -3.45
CA GLY A 64 -21.52 -1.45 -2.53
C GLY A 64 -21.28 -1.80 -1.07
N GLN A 65 -20.78 -2.99 -0.76
CA GLN A 65 -20.41 -3.39 0.61
C GLN A 65 -19.21 -2.59 1.11
N THR A 66 -18.21 -2.33 0.25
CA THR A 66 -17.00 -1.57 0.59
C THR A 66 -16.78 -0.43 -0.39
N PRO A 67 -17.60 0.63 -0.36
CA PRO A 67 -17.49 1.74 -1.30
C PRO A 67 -16.22 2.57 -1.12
N ILE A 68 -15.57 2.49 0.05
CA ILE A 68 -14.30 3.12 0.35
C ILE A 68 -13.30 2.04 0.75
N VAL A 69 -12.17 2.01 0.05
CA VAL A 69 -11.10 1.02 0.27
C VAL A 69 -9.78 1.76 0.49
N ILE A 70 -9.08 1.43 1.58
CA ILE A 70 -7.72 1.90 1.83
C ILE A 70 -6.77 0.74 1.49
N TRP A 71 -6.00 0.90 0.42
CA TRP A 71 -5.11 -0.13 -0.09
C TRP A 71 -3.96 0.49 -0.90
N TRP A 72 -3.04 -0.33 -1.37
CA TRP A 72 -1.97 0.09 -2.27
C TRP A 72 -2.54 0.67 -3.57
N ASP A 73 -2.04 1.81 -3.99
CA ASP A 73 -2.52 2.52 -5.19
C ASP A 73 -2.41 1.67 -6.46
N TYR A 74 -1.35 0.88 -6.60
CA TYR A 74 -1.15 0.01 -7.77
C TYR A 74 -2.18 -1.15 -7.80
N LEU A 75 -2.56 -1.70 -6.64
CA LEU A 75 -3.59 -2.75 -6.56
C LEU A 75 -4.99 -2.17 -6.74
N LEU A 76 -5.25 -0.98 -6.22
CA LEU A 76 -6.49 -0.26 -6.54
C LEU A 76 -6.63 -0.03 -8.05
N ALA A 77 -5.53 0.31 -8.74
CA ALA A 77 -5.54 0.55 -10.18
C ALA A 77 -5.65 -0.75 -11.00
N SER A 78 -4.92 -1.79 -10.64
CA SER A 78 -4.89 -3.04 -11.41
C SER A 78 -6.09 -3.95 -11.14
N GLU A 79 -6.60 -3.99 -9.93
CA GLU A 79 -7.67 -4.92 -9.55
C GLU A 79 -9.04 -4.24 -9.44
N ILE A 80 -9.14 -3.14 -8.69
CA ILE A 80 -10.44 -2.52 -8.43
C ILE A 80 -10.89 -1.67 -9.60
N GLN A 81 -10.08 -0.70 -10.04
CA GLN A 81 -10.47 0.23 -11.10
C GLN A 81 -10.68 -0.48 -12.45
N SER A 82 -9.91 -1.53 -12.71
CA SER A 82 -10.08 -2.35 -13.93
C SER A 82 -11.42 -3.08 -13.94
N ALA A 83 -11.93 -3.51 -12.79
CA ALA A 83 -13.22 -4.22 -12.67
C ALA A 83 -14.40 -3.26 -12.42
N VAL A 84 -14.14 -2.07 -11.88
CA VAL A 84 -15.14 -1.05 -11.55
C VAL A 84 -14.72 0.30 -12.16
N PRO A 85 -15.04 0.57 -13.43
CA PRO A 85 -14.52 1.73 -14.17
C PRO A 85 -14.83 3.09 -13.56
N GLY A 86 -15.84 3.20 -12.71
CA GLY A 86 -16.18 4.45 -11.99
C GLY A 86 -15.38 4.67 -10.69
N PHE A 87 -14.57 3.71 -10.28
CA PHE A 87 -13.78 3.78 -9.05
C PHE A 87 -12.67 4.83 -9.17
N LYS A 88 -12.57 5.73 -8.21
CA LYS A 88 -11.56 6.80 -8.19
C LYS A 88 -10.47 6.48 -7.18
N ILE A 89 -9.22 6.61 -7.60
CA ILE A 89 -8.06 6.45 -6.75
C ILE A 89 -7.59 7.84 -6.33
N VAL A 90 -7.39 8.02 -5.03
CA VAL A 90 -6.90 9.27 -4.43
C VAL A 90 -5.73 8.93 -3.52
N ILE A 91 -4.61 9.62 -3.71
CA ILE A 91 -3.51 9.62 -2.74
C ILE A 91 -3.69 10.88 -1.89
N PRO A 92 -4.05 10.76 -0.60
CA PRO A 92 -4.29 11.92 0.25
C PRO A 92 -3.00 12.70 0.49
N THR A 93 -3.11 14.01 0.70
CA THR A 93 -1.95 14.88 0.94
C THR A 93 -1.49 14.86 2.40
N ASP A 94 -2.36 14.46 3.31
CA ASP A 94 -2.19 14.49 4.76
C ASP A 94 -1.90 13.13 5.41
N GLY A 95 -2.15 12.04 4.69
CA GLY A 95 -2.06 10.68 5.22
C GLY A 95 -1.59 9.67 4.19
N HIS A 96 -0.51 9.95 3.45
CA HIS A 96 0.10 8.96 2.58
C HIS A 96 1.25 8.24 3.27
N TYR A 97 1.26 6.93 3.15
CA TYR A 97 2.31 6.04 3.63
C TYR A 97 2.92 5.31 2.44
N ALA A 98 4.24 5.21 2.43
CA ALA A 98 4.96 4.50 1.41
C ALA A 98 5.74 3.32 2.00
N ALA A 99 5.74 2.21 1.29
CA ALA A 99 6.58 1.06 1.57
C ALA A 99 7.21 0.54 0.28
N TYR A 100 8.24 -0.25 0.42
CA TYR A 100 8.91 -0.93 -0.68
C TYR A 100 9.09 -2.40 -0.33
N TYR A 101 9.22 -3.22 -1.37
CA TYR A 101 9.54 -4.63 -1.21
C TYR A 101 11.04 -4.82 -1.31
N SER A 102 11.59 -5.62 -0.41
CA SER A 102 12.98 -6.06 -0.45
C SER A 102 13.07 -7.47 -1.01
N GLN A 103 14.12 -7.74 -1.77
CA GLN A 103 14.42 -9.07 -2.28
C GLN A 103 15.71 -9.56 -1.65
N ALA A 104 15.79 -10.87 -1.47
CA ALA A 104 17.00 -11.51 -0.95
C ALA A 104 17.14 -12.90 -1.55
N ILE A 105 18.39 -13.30 -1.82
CA ILE A 105 18.71 -14.66 -2.21
C ILE A 105 18.99 -15.49 -0.95
N SER A 106 18.29 -16.59 -0.79
CA SER A 106 18.53 -17.51 0.32
C SER A 106 19.98 -18.02 0.31
N LYS A 107 20.61 -18.06 1.48
CA LYS A 107 21.95 -18.66 1.63
C LYS A 107 22.01 -20.12 1.16
N THR A 108 20.89 -20.82 1.24
CA THR A 108 20.72 -22.21 0.86
C THR A 108 19.97 -22.37 -0.47
N ALA A 109 19.97 -21.34 -1.32
CA ALA A 109 19.33 -21.41 -2.64
C ALA A 109 19.93 -22.56 -3.47
N PRO A 110 19.13 -23.46 -4.06
CA PRO A 110 19.64 -24.58 -4.85
C PRO A 110 20.37 -24.12 -6.11
N ASN A 111 20.00 -22.97 -6.66
CA ASN A 111 20.59 -22.37 -7.86
C ASN A 111 20.88 -20.87 -7.66
N PRO A 112 21.90 -20.49 -6.87
CA PRO A 112 22.16 -19.10 -6.52
C PRO A 112 22.53 -18.23 -7.75
N ALA A 113 23.15 -18.82 -8.78
CA ALA A 113 23.47 -18.09 -10.01
C ALA A 113 22.21 -17.70 -10.80
N CYS A 114 21.23 -18.59 -10.90
CA CYS A 114 19.93 -18.28 -11.52
C CYS A 114 19.15 -17.25 -10.70
N ALA A 115 19.21 -17.33 -9.38
CA ALA A 115 18.56 -16.34 -8.52
C ALA A 115 19.17 -14.93 -8.71
N ARG A 116 20.50 -14.81 -8.83
CA ARG A 116 21.16 -13.53 -9.15
C ARG A 116 20.75 -13.00 -10.54
N LEU A 117 20.77 -13.88 -11.54
CA LEU A 117 20.33 -13.50 -12.90
C LEU A 117 18.89 -12.98 -12.89
N TRP A 118 18.01 -13.60 -12.10
CA TRP A 118 16.65 -13.13 -11.92
C TRP A 118 16.59 -11.75 -11.25
N GLU A 119 17.36 -11.51 -10.19
CA GLU A 119 17.44 -10.18 -9.57
C GLU A 119 17.96 -9.13 -10.54
N GLU A 120 19.04 -9.41 -11.28
CA GLU A 120 19.56 -8.50 -12.31
C GLU A 120 18.51 -8.17 -13.35
N TYR A 121 17.73 -9.16 -13.80
CA TYR A 121 16.61 -8.92 -14.71
C TYR A 121 15.54 -8.01 -14.11
N LEU A 122 15.16 -8.21 -12.85
CA LEU A 122 14.15 -7.37 -12.18
C LEU A 122 14.61 -5.90 -12.07
N TYR A 123 15.91 -5.65 -11.89
CA TYR A 123 16.48 -4.30 -11.86
C TYR A 123 16.88 -3.77 -13.24
N SER A 124 16.77 -4.56 -14.30
CA SER A 124 16.98 -4.06 -15.64
C SER A 124 15.90 -3.07 -16.07
N THR A 125 16.20 -2.21 -17.06
CA THR A 125 15.21 -1.30 -17.66
C THR A 125 13.95 -2.03 -18.11
N THR A 126 14.10 -3.22 -18.67
CA THR A 126 12.97 -4.06 -19.09
C THR A 126 12.13 -4.49 -17.91
N GLY A 127 12.74 -5.08 -16.88
CA GLY A 127 12.07 -5.52 -15.67
C GLY A 127 11.36 -4.36 -14.94
N GLN A 128 12.04 -3.22 -14.82
CA GLN A 128 11.48 -2.03 -14.19
C GLN A 128 10.28 -1.44 -14.97
N ASN A 129 10.28 -1.50 -16.28
CA ASN A 129 9.12 -1.12 -17.10
C ASN A 129 7.95 -2.11 -16.96
N LEU A 130 8.19 -3.40 -16.67
CA LEU A 130 7.12 -4.34 -16.36
C LEU A 130 6.38 -3.98 -15.06
N TRP A 131 7.09 -3.51 -14.03
CA TRP A 131 6.45 -2.97 -12.83
C TRP A 131 5.54 -1.79 -13.14
N LEU A 132 5.98 -0.86 -14.00
CA LEU A 132 5.13 0.26 -14.45
C LEU A 132 3.88 -0.22 -15.18
N LEU A 133 3.99 -1.23 -16.05
CA LEU A 133 2.83 -1.83 -16.71
C LEU A 133 1.86 -2.44 -15.70
N GLY A 134 2.38 -3.02 -14.62
CA GLY A 134 1.60 -3.49 -13.47
C GLY A 134 1.10 -2.38 -12.52
N LYS A 135 1.23 -1.11 -12.91
CA LYS A 135 0.82 0.09 -12.12
C LYS A 135 1.65 0.35 -10.86
N ALA A 136 2.71 -0.42 -10.62
CA ALA A 136 3.63 -0.16 -9.50
C ALA A 136 4.76 0.79 -9.93
N ARG A 137 5.16 1.69 -9.03
CA ARG A 137 6.31 2.57 -9.25
C ARG A 137 7.60 1.80 -9.03
N PRO A 138 8.44 1.60 -10.07
CA PRO A 138 9.70 0.91 -9.91
C PRO A 138 10.70 1.77 -9.12
N ILE A 139 11.66 1.12 -8.48
CA ILE A 139 12.69 1.82 -7.69
C ILE A 139 13.58 2.73 -8.57
N GLU A 140 13.79 2.35 -9.83
CA GLU A 140 14.59 3.11 -10.79
C GLU A 140 13.79 4.17 -11.56
N LEU A 141 12.56 4.47 -11.17
CA LEU A 141 11.67 5.33 -11.95
C LEU A 141 12.29 6.70 -12.27
N SER A 142 12.91 7.35 -11.28
CA SER A 142 13.54 8.66 -11.49
C SER A 142 14.70 8.60 -12.47
N THR A 143 15.55 7.58 -12.36
CA THR A 143 16.66 7.33 -13.28
C THR A 143 16.15 7.06 -14.69
N MET A 144 15.13 6.24 -14.84
CA MET A 144 14.54 5.91 -16.13
C MET A 144 13.89 7.12 -16.81
N ILE A 145 13.27 8.01 -16.04
CA ILE A 145 12.74 9.28 -16.56
C ILE A 145 13.89 10.16 -17.06
N ALA A 146 14.95 10.33 -16.26
CA ALA A 146 16.09 11.16 -16.60
C ALA A 146 16.82 10.67 -17.86
N ASN A 147 16.94 9.34 -18.02
CA ASN A 147 17.61 8.70 -19.16
C ASN A 147 16.69 8.49 -20.39
N GLY A 148 15.38 8.81 -20.27
CA GLY A 148 14.42 8.63 -21.35
C GLY A 148 14.06 7.17 -21.65
N THR A 149 14.35 6.22 -20.74
CA THR A 149 14.11 4.77 -20.91
C THR A 149 12.79 4.32 -20.30
N VAL A 150 12.03 5.21 -19.67
CA VAL A 150 10.74 4.94 -19.07
C VAL A 150 9.66 4.68 -20.13
N ASN A 151 8.78 3.72 -19.89
CA ASN A 151 7.55 3.59 -20.66
C ASN A 151 6.63 4.78 -20.34
N LYS A 152 6.62 5.79 -21.21
CA LYS A 152 5.90 7.06 -21.01
C LYS A 152 4.41 6.87 -20.82
N THR A 153 3.80 5.95 -21.58
CA THR A 153 2.35 5.68 -21.46
C THR A 153 2.00 5.06 -20.12
N ALA A 154 2.77 4.07 -19.68
CA ALA A 154 2.55 3.42 -18.39
C ALA A 154 2.80 4.40 -17.23
N ASN A 155 3.85 5.22 -17.33
CA ASN A 155 4.15 6.24 -16.31
C ASN A 155 3.06 7.32 -16.20
N ALA A 156 2.52 7.77 -17.33
CA ALA A 156 1.43 8.75 -17.35
C ALA A 156 0.10 8.19 -16.80
N ALA A 157 -0.05 6.88 -16.75
CA ALA A 157 -1.25 6.22 -16.22
C ALA A 157 -1.21 5.98 -14.70
N LEU A 158 -0.10 6.30 -14.04
CA LEU A 158 -0.01 6.22 -12.57
C LEU A 158 -0.75 7.39 -11.92
N PRO A 159 -1.34 7.20 -10.72
CA PRO A 159 -1.79 8.32 -9.90
C PRO A 159 -0.65 9.32 -9.65
N ALA A 160 -0.98 10.59 -9.54
CA ALA A 160 0.04 11.59 -9.22
C ALA A 160 0.75 11.26 -7.91
N ALA A 161 2.09 11.35 -7.90
CA ALA A 161 2.84 11.18 -6.67
C ALA A 161 2.52 12.34 -5.71
N PRO A 162 2.49 12.10 -4.38
CA PRO A 162 2.22 13.16 -3.42
C PRO A 162 3.32 14.23 -3.48
N ALA A 163 2.93 15.48 -3.33
CA ALA A 163 3.87 16.59 -3.21
C ALA A 163 4.69 16.42 -1.92
N GLY A 164 6.00 16.73 -1.96
CA GLY A 164 6.88 16.60 -0.80
C GLY A 164 7.63 15.27 -0.69
N GLY A 165 7.41 14.35 -1.64
CA GLY A 165 8.09 13.06 -1.67
C GLY A 165 7.47 11.99 -0.76
N LEU A 166 8.18 10.89 -0.59
CA LEU A 166 7.74 9.75 0.20
C LEU A 166 8.61 9.62 1.46
N ASN A 167 7.97 9.50 2.61
CA ASN A 167 8.63 9.22 3.86
C ASN A 167 8.47 7.74 4.21
N PHE A 168 9.58 7.07 4.45
CA PHE A 168 9.61 5.67 4.85
C PHE A 168 9.95 5.57 6.34
N PRO A 169 9.28 4.69 7.11
CA PRO A 169 9.71 4.40 8.46
C PRO A 169 11.08 3.72 8.46
N THR A 170 11.84 3.91 9.51
CA THR A 170 12.96 3.03 9.81
C THR A 170 12.44 1.67 10.28
N GLN A 171 13.25 0.62 10.17
CA GLN A 171 12.87 -0.71 10.67
C GLN A 171 12.46 -0.68 12.15
N ALA A 172 13.15 0.10 12.99
CA ALA A 172 12.81 0.23 14.39
C ALA A 172 11.43 0.89 14.60
N GLN A 173 11.07 1.89 13.80
CA GLN A 173 9.75 2.54 13.84
C GLN A 173 8.66 1.57 13.39
N GLU A 174 8.90 0.85 12.32
CA GLU A 174 7.95 -0.14 11.79
C GLU A 174 7.71 -1.27 12.80
N SER A 175 8.77 -1.88 13.35
CA SER A 175 8.64 -2.94 14.36
C SER A 175 7.93 -2.47 15.64
N ALA A 176 8.18 -1.23 16.09
CA ALA A 176 7.48 -0.67 17.24
C ALA A 176 5.98 -0.45 16.93
N ALA A 177 5.66 0.01 15.73
CA ALA A 177 4.28 0.19 15.28
C ALA A 177 3.54 -1.15 15.13
N GLU A 178 4.19 -2.17 14.54
CA GLU A 178 3.65 -3.53 14.44
C GLU A 178 3.31 -4.12 15.80
N ALA A 179 4.25 -4.01 16.77
CA ALA A 179 4.03 -4.48 18.13
C ALA A 179 2.82 -3.79 18.78
N LYS A 180 2.65 -2.49 18.56
CA LYS A 180 1.52 -1.73 19.09
C LYS A 180 0.20 -2.13 18.45
N VAL A 181 0.16 -2.31 17.13
CA VAL A 181 -1.02 -2.81 16.41
C VAL A 181 -1.38 -4.21 16.91
N ALA A 182 -0.40 -5.13 17.03
CA ALA A 182 -0.63 -6.48 17.51
C ALA A 182 -1.23 -6.49 18.94
N GLN A 183 -0.79 -5.58 19.80
CA GLN A 183 -1.29 -5.47 21.18
C GLN A 183 -2.72 -4.92 21.27
N GLN A 184 -3.08 -3.98 20.41
CA GLN A 184 -4.30 -3.18 20.59
C GLN A 184 -5.43 -3.52 19.61
N TRP A 185 -5.12 -4.02 18.41
CA TRP A 185 -6.09 -4.11 17.33
C TRP A 185 -7.32 -4.93 17.68
N SER A 186 -7.15 -6.13 18.25
CA SER A 186 -8.28 -7.00 18.62
C SER A 186 -9.23 -6.38 19.66
N SER A 187 -8.69 -5.56 20.57
CA SER A 187 -9.51 -4.88 21.57
C SER A 187 -10.27 -3.65 21.02
N VAL A 188 -9.89 -3.21 19.82
CA VAL A 188 -10.43 -2.01 19.18
C VAL A 188 -11.54 -2.34 18.19
N ILE A 189 -11.40 -3.45 17.51
CA ILE A 189 -12.30 -3.88 16.42
C ILE A 189 -13.21 -5.06 16.84
N GLY A 190 -12.90 -5.77 17.91
CA GLY A 190 -13.69 -6.89 18.45
C GLY A 190 -13.20 -8.23 17.95
#